data_86d0927a297305c272e04381fd6ac673
#
_entry.id   86d0927a297305c272e04381fd6ac673
#
_cell.length_a   1.000
_cell.length_b   1.000
_cell.length_c   1.000
_cell.angle_alpha   90.00
_cell.angle_beta   90.00
_cell.angle_gamma   90.00
#
_symmetry.space_group_name_H-M   'P 1'
#
loop_
_entity.id
_entity.type
_entity.pdbx_description
1 polymer ?
#
loop_
_entity_poly.entity_id
_entity_poly.type
_entity_poly.pdbx_seq_one_letter_code
_entity_poly.pdbx_strand_id
1 'polypeptide(L)'
;YKETAQPEKEPEKPAQPTEAPDVNDTRKKIVQKAIGELGVCEPTGDDKYIRWYNTEVLKTWSLPLDAAWCAMWVSYVTNYLAGIARDIVKPYCGCSTGMAFFKAQGVFRPSAACGGTYTPLPADIVFFKDKKSTAESTHTGLVEYAKDGVLHTIEGNTSNAAKRRQYNLNDTYIVGYAAPDYGKENIDSMTKAELKQLIREVIAEDNPTYADLKDVPAYWQEQAKALLDAGAVNGGTPADVNPTDLNLRHETLKAVIIASLYHDANTPEK
;
A
#
# COMPACT_ATOMS: atom_id res chain seq x y z
N TYR A 1 -0.06 2.63 -67.52
CA TYR A 1 -0.64 2.04 -66.32
C TYR A 1 0.09 2.63 -65.13
N LYS A 2 -0.59 3.49 -64.35
CA LYS A 2 -0.10 4.03 -63.09
C LYS A 2 -0.53 3.07 -61.98
N GLU A 3 0.42 2.45 -61.32
CA GLU A 3 0.24 1.64 -60.13
C GLU A 3 0.01 2.59 -58.91
N THR A 4 -1.17 2.53 -58.34
CA THR A 4 -1.53 3.28 -57.13
C THR A 4 -0.99 2.50 -55.93
N ALA A 5 0.03 3.05 -55.26
CA ALA A 5 0.53 2.53 -54.00
C ALA A 5 -0.56 2.62 -52.92
N GLN A 6 -0.85 1.51 -52.28
CA GLN A 6 -1.70 1.45 -51.07
C GLN A 6 -0.96 2.13 -49.89
N PRO A 7 -1.65 2.87 -49.01
CA PRO A 7 -1.04 3.44 -47.84
C PRO A 7 -0.62 2.32 -46.89
N GLU A 8 0.63 2.36 -46.45
CA GLU A 8 1.20 1.51 -45.42
C GLU A 8 0.40 1.67 -44.12
N LYS A 9 -0.09 0.55 -43.56
CA LYS A 9 -0.76 0.54 -42.27
C LYS A 9 0.27 0.86 -41.18
N GLU A 10 0.07 1.97 -40.48
CA GLU A 10 0.80 2.33 -39.26
C GLU A 10 0.74 1.18 -38.26
N PRO A 11 1.86 0.77 -37.62
CA PRO A 11 1.85 -0.32 -36.67
C PRO A 11 0.95 0.05 -35.51
N GLU A 12 -0.04 -0.80 -35.21
CA GLU A 12 -0.93 -0.66 -34.06
C GLU A 12 -0.09 -0.56 -32.79
N LYS A 13 -0.22 0.58 -32.10
CA LYS A 13 0.34 0.81 -30.77
C LYS A 13 -0.11 -0.34 -29.87
N PRO A 14 0.79 -1.02 -29.13
CA PRO A 14 0.41 -2.08 -28.22
C PRO A 14 -0.69 -1.59 -27.28
N ALA A 15 -1.79 -2.32 -27.19
CA ALA A 15 -2.89 -2.01 -26.29
C ALA A 15 -2.35 -1.78 -24.88
N GLN A 16 -2.61 -0.61 -24.32
CA GLN A 16 -2.32 -0.36 -22.90
C GLN A 16 -3.08 -1.40 -22.08
N PRO A 17 -2.45 -2.00 -21.05
CA PRO A 17 -3.16 -2.89 -20.14
C PRO A 17 -4.37 -2.16 -19.57
N THR A 18 -5.56 -2.73 -19.72
CA THR A 18 -6.76 -2.25 -19.04
C THR A 18 -6.47 -2.08 -17.56
N GLU A 19 -6.81 -0.93 -17.01
CA GLU A 19 -6.60 -0.58 -15.60
C GLU A 19 -7.04 -1.72 -14.69
N ALA A 20 -6.13 -2.12 -13.78
CA ALA A 20 -6.44 -3.04 -12.71
C ALA A 20 -7.56 -2.47 -11.82
N PRO A 21 -8.42 -3.33 -11.19
CA PRO A 21 -9.46 -2.86 -10.30
C PRO A 21 -8.85 -1.96 -9.21
N ASP A 22 -9.63 -0.97 -8.77
CA ASP A 22 -9.21 0.11 -7.88
C ASP A 22 -8.48 -0.41 -6.64
N VAL A 23 -7.15 -0.42 -6.73
CA VAL A 23 -6.23 -0.84 -5.68
C VAL A 23 -5.91 0.41 -4.89
N ASN A 24 -6.02 0.37 -3.56
CA ASN A 24 -5.73 1.53 -2.73
C ASN A 24 -4.29 2.06 -3.00
N ASP A 25 -4.03 3.32 -2.75
CA ASP A 25 -2.78 3.98 -3.13
C ASP A 25 -1.55 3.34 -2.47
N THR A 26 -1.71 2.79 -1.27
CA THR A 26 -0.65 2.05 -0.56
C THR A 26 -0.23 0.80 -1.33
N ARG A 27 -1.18 0.00 -1.84
CA ARG A 27 -0.88 -1.18 -2.66
C ARG A 27 -0.20 -0.80 -3.98
N LYS A 28 -0.69 0.25 -4.65
CA LYS A 28 -0.05 0.81 -5.85
C LYS A 28 1.39 1.24 -5.57
N LYS A 29 1.61 1.97 -4.46
CA LYS A 29 2.94 2.42 -4.01
C LYS A 29 3.90 1.24 -3.82
N ILE A 30 3.48 0.18 -3.12
CA ILE A 30 4.32 -1.01 -2.90
C ILE A 30 4.71 -1.65 -4.24
N VAL A 31 3.75 -1.88 -5.14
CA VAL A 31 4.00 -2.47 -6.46
C VAL A 31 4.95 -1.58 -7.28
N GLN A 32 4.77 -0.27 -7.28
CA GLN A 32 5.68 0.66 -7.98
C GLN A 32 7.11 0.61 -7.41
N LYS A 33 7.26 0.49 -6.08
CA LYS A 33 8.57 0.31 -5.46
C LYS A 33 9.21 -1.02 -5.87
N ALA A 34 8.44 -2.10 -5.92
CA ALA A 34 8.91 -3.41 -6.40
C ALA A 34 9.34 -3.36 -7.87
N ILE A 35 8.60 -2.66 -8.73
CA ILE A 35 8.96 -2.44 -10.14
C ILE A 35 10.28 -1.68 -10.26
N GLY A 36 10.54 -0.70 -9.41
CA GLY A 36 11.79 0.05 -9.37
C GLY A 36 13.03 -0.79 -9.03
N GLU A 37 12.83 -1.97 -8.43
CA GLU A 37 13.92 -2.90 -8.07
C GLU A 37 14.20 -3.96 -9.15
N LEU A 38 13.43 -4.00 -10.23
CA LEU A 38 13.64 -4.97 -11.31
C LEU A 38 15.04 -4.81 -11.94
N GLY A 39 15.68 -5.94 -12.21
CA GLY A 39 17.00 -6.01 -12.82
C GLY A 39 18.16 -5.96 -11.83
N VAL A 40 17.93 -5.69 -10.53
CA VAL A 40 18.97 -5.89 -9.52
C VAL A 40 19.35 -7.37 -9.48
N CYS A 41 20.65 -7.66 -9.57
CA CYS A 41 21.15 -9.03 -9.69
C CYS A 41 22.48 -9.23 -8.96
N GLU A 42 22.78 -10.49 -8.61
CA GLU A 42 24.08 -10.90 -8.13
C GLU A 42 25.12 -10.86 -9.29
N PRO A 43 26.38 -10.57 -8.97
CA PRO A 43 26.93 -10.21 -7.65
C PRO A 43 26.93 -8.70 -7.39
N THR A 44 26.16 -7.93 -8.14
CA THR A 44 26.19 -6.46 -8.06
C THR A 44 24.82 -5.90 -7.70
N GLY A 45 24.69 -5.37 -6.48
CA GLY A 45 23.54 -4.60 -6.07
C GLY A 45 22.53 -5.31 -5.16
N ASP A 46 22.58 -6.64 -5.06
CA ASP A 46 21.72 -7.45 -4.19
C ASP A 46 22.08 -7.33 -2.71
N ASP A 47 23.34 -7.10 -2.39
CA ASP A 47 23.85 -6.95 -1.04
C ASP A 47 23.21 -5.77 -0.27
N LYS A 48 22.64 -4.80 -0.96
CA LYS A 48 21.90 -3.68 -0.33
C LYS A 48 20.75 -4.16 0.55
N TYR A 49 20.04 -5.22 0.18
CA TYR A 49 18.93 -5.77 0.95
C TYR A 49 19.41 -6.42 2.25
N ILE A 50 20.53 -7.17 2.14
CA ILE A 50 21.15 -7.84 3.28
C ILE A 50 21.79 -6.80 4.22
N ARG A 51 22.49 -5.80 3.68
CA ARG A 51 23.10 -4.71 4.45
C ARG A 51 22.05 -3.92 5.21
N TRP A 52 20.97 -3.52 4.52
CA TRP A 52 19.85 -2.83 5.18
C TRP A 52 19.25 -3.69 6.31
N TYR A 53 19.02 -4.98 6.05
CA TYR A 53 18.43 -5.87 7.04
C TYR A 53 19.37 -6.04 8.26
N ASN A 54 20.65 -6.19 8.04
CA ASN A 54 21.65 -6.27 9.08
C ASN A 54 21.69 -5.00 9.94
N THR A 55 21.66 -3.83 9.31
CA THR A 55 21.78 -2.53 9.98
C THR A 55 20.49 -2.12 10.68
N GLU A 56 19.36 -2.23 10.00
CA GLU A 56 18.08 -1.66 10.48
C GLU A 56 17.20 -2.63 11.25
N VAL A 57 17.41 -3.94 11.05
CA VAL A 57 16.59 -4.98 11.66
C VAL A 57 17.35 -5.76 12.73
N LEU A 58 18.49 -6.36 12.38
CA LEU A 58 19.25 -7.21 13.28
C LEU A 58 20.07 -6.42 14.32
N LYS A 59 20.79 -5.39 13.88
CA LYS A 59 21.58 -4.44 14.70
C LYS A 59 22.74 -5.02 15.51
N THR A 60 22.61 -6.23 16.05
CA THR A 60 23.58 -6.86 16.99
C THR A 60 24.38 -8.00 16.39
N TRP A 61 23.95 -8.56 15.27
CA TRP A 61 24.64 -9.59 14.51
C TRP A 61 24.32 -9.42 13.03
N SER A 62 25.01 -10.13 12.14
CA SER A 62 24.85 -9.93 10.71
C SER A 62 24.73 -11.26 9.97
N LEU A 63 23.85 -11.27 8.98
CA LEU A 63 23.82 -12.31 7.95
C LEU A 63 25.00 -12.11 6.99
N PRO A 64 25.57 -13.19 6.44
CA PRO A 64 26.55 -13.10 5.39
C PRO A 64 25.96 -12.48 4.13
N LEU A 65 26.76 -11.75 3.34
CA LEU A 65 26.27 -11.00 2.18
C LEU A 65 25.91 -11.88 0.98
N ASP A 66 26.19 -13.17 1.03
CA ASP A 66 25.79 -14.20 0.08
C ASP A 66 24.56 -15.01 0.55
N ALA A 67 23.88 -14.55 1.61
CA ALA A 67 22.64 -15.18 2.08
C ALA A 67 21.52 -15.03 1.05
N ALA A 68 20.60 -16.01 1.01
CA ALA A 68 19.42 -15.91 0.18
C ALA A 68 18.55 -14.68 0.59
N TRP A 69 18.31 -13.80 -0.36
CA TRP A 69 17.77 -12.47 -0.07
C TRP A 69 16.30 -12.24 -0.50
N CYS A 70 15.57 -13.27 -0.94
CA CYS A 70 14.16 -13.11 -1.35
C CYS A 70 13.27 -12.50 -0.24
N ALA A 71 13.41 -13.01 1.00
CA ALA A 71 12.64 -12.52 2.16
C ALA A 71 13.06 -11.10 2.59
N MET A 72 14.37 -10.82 2.56
CA MET A 72 14.89 -9.49 2.86
C MET A 72 14.52 -8.47 1.78
N TRP A 73 14.42 -8.90 0.51
CA TRP A 73 13.91 -8.06 -0.58
C TRP A 73 12.46 -7.63 -0.35
N VAL A 74 11.56 -8.56 0.01
CA VAL A 74 10.17 -8.22 0.35
C VAL A 74 10.14 -7.22 1.51
N SER A 75 10.90 -7.48 2.58
CA SER A 75 10.99 -6.59 3.74
C SER A 75 11.53 -5.20 3.37
N TYR A 76 12.55 -5.14 2.51
CA TYR A 76 13.12 -3.88 2.04
C TYR A 76 12.12 -3.07 1.22
N VAL A 77 11.45 -3.71 0.26
CA VAL A 77 10.44 -3.05 -0.59
C VAL A 77 9.28 -2.51 0.24
N THR A 78 8.75 -3.32 1.16
CA THR A 78 7.60 -2.93 1.97
C THR A 78 7.96 -1.91 3.06
N ASN A 79 8.94 -2.22 3.91
CA ASN A 79 9.23 -1.37 5.08
C ASN A 79 10.11 -0.16 4.75
N TYR A 80 11.16 -0.33 3.92
CA TYR A 80 12.09 0.75 3.63
C TYR A 80 11.62 1.63 2.47
N LEU A 81 11.31 1.04 1.30
CA LEU A 81 10.96 1.82 0.12
C LEU A 81 9.52 2.34 0.15
N ALA A 82 8.57 1.53 0.61
CA ALA A 82 7.17 1.92 0.68
C ALA A 82 6.76 2.53 2.03
N GLY A 83 7.57 2.34 3.08
CA GLY A 83 7.32 2.92 4.40
C GLY A 83 6.24 2.21 5.20
N ILE A 84 5.96 0.93 4.90
CA ILE A 84 4.93 0.18 5.63
C ILE A 84 5.38 -0.10 7.06
N ALA A 85 4.52 0.16 8.01
CA ALA A 85 4.77 -0.06 9.42
C ALA A 85 5.09 -1.53 9.74
N ARG A 86 5.99 -1.76 10.72
CA ARG A 86 6.51 -3.11 11.04
C ARG A 86 5.50 -3.99 11.79
N ASP A 87 4.42 -3.47 12.29
CA ASP A 87 3.28 -4.20 12.84
C ASP A 87 2.35 -4.72 11.74
N ILE A 88 2.30 -4.05 10.57
CA ILE A 88 1.58 -4.50 9.37
C ILE A 88 2.39 -5.55 8.61
N VAL A 89 3.64 -5.25 8.29
CA VAL A 89 4.60 -6.16 7.68
C VAL A 89 5.87 -6.19 8.51
N LYS A 90 5.98 -7.18 9.40
CA LYS A 90 7.20 -7.38 10.19
C LYS A 90 8.35 -7.80 9.25
N PRO A 91 9.53 -7.13 9.31
CA PRO A 91 10.68 -7.55 8.52
C PRO A 91 11.11 -8.99 8.84
N TYR A 92 11.40 -9.77 7.83
CA TYR A 92 11.84 -11.16 7.95
C TYR A 92 12.94 -11.51 6.94
N CYS A 93 13.83 -12.45 7.32
CA CYS A 93 14.90 -12.99 6.47
C CYS A 93 14.70 -14.46 6.12
N GLY A 94 13.74 -15.13 6.74
CA GLY A 94 13.38 -16.52 6.45
C GLY A 94 11.93 -16.62 6.00
N CYS A 95 11.67 -17.30 4.88
CA CYS A 95 10.33 -17.39 4.29
C CYS A 95 9.32 -18.05 5.24
N SER A 96 9.69 -19.17 5.88
CA SER A 96 8.81 -19.83 6.86
C SER A 96 8.51 -18.94 8.08
N THR A 97 9.49 -18.15 8.53
CA THR A 97 9.30 -17.21 9.66
C THR A 97 8.34 -16.09 9.27
N GLY A 98 8.49 -15.52 8.07
CA GLY A 98 7.55 -14.52 7.55
C GLY A 98 6.14 -15.08 7.43
N MET A 99 5.99 -16.27 6.86
CA MET A 99 4.68 -16.94 6.73
C MET A 99 4.04 -17.20 8.11
N ALA A 100 4.80 -17.67 9.08
CA ALA A 100 4.31 -17.90 10.46
C ALA A 100 3.82 -16.60 11.11
N PHE A 101 4.51 -15.47 10.89
CA PHE A 101 4.08 -14.17 11.36
C PHE A 101 2.70 -13.78 10.80
N PHE A 102 2.48 -13.91 9.49
CA PHE A 102 1.19 -13.57 8.87
C PHE A 102 0.07 -14.55 9.22
N LYS A 103 0.41 -15.82 9.47
CA LYS A 103 -0.54 -16.79 10.04
C LYS A 103 -0.99 -16.35 11.44
N ALA A 104 -0.07 -15.94 12.28
CA ALA A 104 -0.37 -15.45 13.63
C ALA A 104 -1.22 -14.17 13.64
N GLN A 105 -1.06 -13.31 12.65
CA GLN A 105 -1.91 -12.12 12.45
C GLN A 105 -3.31 -12.45 11.86
N GLY A 106 -3.57 -13.68 11.43
CA GLY A 106 -4.84 -14.05 10.79
C GLY A 106 -5.02 -13.53 9.36
N VAL A 107 -3.96 -12.97 8.76
CA VAL A 107 -4.00 -12.41 7.38
C VAL A 107 -3.46 -13.36 6.33
N PHE A 108 -3.02 -14.56 6.70
CA PHE A 108 -2.60 -15.58 5.74
C PHE A 108 -3.79 -16.25 5.07
N ARG A 109 -3.73 -16.44 3.77
CA ARG A 109 -4.75 -17.06 2.91
C ARG A 109 -4.12 -18.24 2.15
N PRO A 110 -4.56 -19.48 2.36
CA PRO A 110 -4.07 -20.62 1.58
C PRO A 110 -4.31 -20.43 0.08
N SER A 111 -3.40 -20.95 -0.75
CA SER A 111 -3.59 -20.99 -2.21
C SER A 111 -4.69 -21.97 -2.61
N ALA A 112 -5.15 -21.89 -3.87
CA ALA A 112 -6.12 -22.84 -4.42
C ALA A 112 -5.59 -24.28 -4.37
N ALA A 113 -4.29 -24.51 -4.61
CA ALA A 113 -3.64 -25.81 -4.48
C ALA A 113 -3.63 -26.34 -3.04
N CYS A 114 -3.76 -25.46 -2.05
CA CYS A 114 -3.88 -25.79 -0.62
C CYS A 114 -5.33 -25.71 -0.10
N GLY A 115 -6.32 -25.71 -0.99
CA GLY A 115 -7.75 -25.70 -0.65
C GLY A 115 -8.32 -24.31 -0.33
N GLY A 116 -7.59 -23.23 -0.58
CA GLY A 116 -8.07 -21.86 -0.42
C GLY A 116 -8.93 -21.39 -1.60
N THR A 117 -9.71 -20.33 -1.36
CA THR A 117 -10.57 -19.68 -2.38
C THR A 117 -10.20 -18.21 -2.60
N TYR A 118 -9.11 -17.76 -1.98
CA TYR A 118 -8.70 -16.37 -2.05
C TYR A 118 -8.09 -16.04 -3.41
N THR A 119 -8.53 -14.93 -3.99
CA THR A 119 -7.90 -14.33 -5.18
C THR A 119 -6.92 -13.27 -4.70
N PRO A 120 -5.60 -13.43 -4.98
CA PRO A 120 -4.61 -12.48 -4.48
C PRO A 120 -4.74 -11.11 -5.14
N LEU A 121 -4.53 -10.06 -4.36
CA LEU A 121 -4.54 -8.68 -4.77
C LEU A 121 -3.10 -8.16 -4.97
N PRO A 122 -2.90 -7.08 -5.75
CA PRO A 122 -1.62 -6.41 -5.85
C PRO A 122 -1.03 -6.08 -4.47
N ALA A 123 0.29 -6.23 -4.33
CA ALA A 123 1.04 -6.08 -3.08
C ALA A 123 0.78 -7.15 -1.99
N ASP A 124 -0.06 -8.15 -2.22
CA ASP A 124 -0.05 -9.31 -1.34
C ASP A 124 1.32 -9.99 -1.42
N ILE A 125 1.73 -10.60 -0.32
CA ILE A 125 3.00 -11.32 -0.23
C ILE A 125 2.72 -12.80 -0.53
N VAL A 126 3.33 -13.33 -1.60
CA VAL A 126 3.17 -14.74 -1.97
C VAL A 126 4.28 -15.58 -1.35
N PHE A 127 3.92 -16.78 -0.90
CA PHE A 127 4.82 -17.78 -0.34
C PHE A 127 4.81 -19.05 -1.18
N PHE A 128 6.02 -19.55 -1.47
CA PHE A 128 6.24 -20.72 -2.29
C PHE A 128 6.95 -21.82 -1.50
N LYS A 129 6.77 -23.06 -1.92
CA LYS A 129 7.44 -24.22 -1.32
C LYS A 129 7.96 -25.17 -2.39
N ASP A 130 9.25 -25.44 -2.38
CA ASP A 130 9.82 -26.53 -3.15
C ASP A 130 9.31 -27.88 -2.60
N LYS A 131 8.84 -28.75 -3.49
CA LYS A 131 8.29 -30.08 -3.14
C LYS A 131 9.29 -30.97 -2.39
N LYS A 132 10.58 -30.76 -2.60
CA LYS A 132 11.65 -31.53 -1.94
C LYS A 132 12.03 -30.99 -0.57
N SER A 133 11.56 -29.80 -0.20
CA SER A 133 11.91 -29.15 1.05
C SER A 133 10.98 -29.60 2.19
N THR A 134 11.53 -29.73 3.38
CA THR A 134 10.77 -29.92 4.63
C THR A 134 10.34 -28.59 5.24
N ALA A 135 10.88 -27.46 4.80
CA ALA A 135 10.47 -26.13 5.25
C ALA A 135 9.02 -25.85 4.85
N GLU A 136 8.32 -25.01 5.60
CA GLU A 136 6.95 -24.63 5.27
C GLU A 136 6.87 -23.69 4.06
N SER A 137 7.89 -22.84 3.87
CA SER A 137 8.08 -22.01 2.70
C SER A 137 9.57 -21.87 2.37
N THR A 138 9.91 -21.91 1.08
CA THR A 138 11.27 -21.83 0.57
C THR A 138 11.56 -20.57 -0.20
N HIS A 139 10.52 -19.85 -0.65
CA HIS A 139 10.65 -18.63 -1.42
C HIS A 139 9.45 -17.70 -1.17
N THR A 140 9.63 -16.41 -1.48
CA THR A 140 8.60 -15.39 -1.32
C THR A 140 8.80 -14.26 -2.32
N GLY A 141 7.71 -13.54 -2.64
CA GLY A 141 7.69 -12.38 -3.51
C GLY A 141 6.46 -11.52 -3.27
N LEU A 142 6.26 -10.54 -4.12
CA LEU A 142 5.08 -9.66 -4.11
C LEU A 142 4.20 -9.96 -5.32
N VAL A 143 2.90 -9.97 -5.10
CA VAL A 143 1.90 -10.03 -6.18
C VAL A 143 1.90 -8.70 -6.92
N GLU A 144 2.13 -8.74 -8.22
CA GLU A 144 1.95 -7.58 -9.10
C GLU A 144 0.46 -7.45 -9.47
N TYR A 145 -0.13 -8.54 -9.93
CA TYR A 145 -1.58 -8.70 -10.16
C TYR A 145 -1.92 -10.17 -10.43
N ALA A 146 -3.22 -10.49 -10.38
CA ALA A 146 -3.76 -11.78 -10.83
C ALA A 146 -4.81 -11.54 -11.92
N LYS A 147 -4.70 -12.25 -13.04
CA LYS A 147 -5.63 -12.11 -14.16
C LYS A 147 -5.76 -13.43 -14.93
N ASP A 148 -6.97 -13.76 -15.36
CA ASP A 148 -7.27 -14.91 -16.23
C ASP A 148 -6.66 -16.24 -15.75
N GLY A 149 -6.68 -16.48 -14.43
CA GLY A 149 -6.12 -17.69 -13.82
C GLY A 149 -4.60 -17.68 -13.66
N VAL A 150 -3.93 -16.57 -14.00
CA VAL A 150 -2.48 -16.39 -13.91
C VAL A 150 -2.15 -15.40 -12.82
N LEU A 151 -1.20 -15.78 -11.93
CA LEU A 151 -0.57 -14.94 -10.94
C LEU A 151 0.68 -14.30 -11.55
N HIS A 152 0.77 -13.00 -11.51
CA HIS A 152 1.97 -12.24 -11.88
C HIS A 152 2.64 -11.72 -10.61
N THR A 153 3.93 -11.98 -10.47
CA THR A 153 4.71 -11.62 -9.27
C THR A 153 5.96 -10.82 -9.63
N ILE A 154 6.47 -10.09 -8.65
CA ILE A 154 7.81 -9.54 -8.65
C ILE A 154 8.56 -10.19 -7.47
N GLU A 155 9.70 -10.78 -7.74
CA GLU A 155 10.42 -11.59 -6.77
C GLU A 155 11.89 -11.22 -6.71
N GLY A 156 12.41 -11.05 -5.51
CA GLY A 156 13.84 -10.95 -5.25
C GLY A 156 14.49 -12.34 -5.22
N ASN A 157 15.75 -12.42 -5.58
CA ASN A 157 16.56 -13.66 -5.60
C ASN A 157 15.94 -14.81 -6.43
N THR A 158 15.16 -14.49 -7.44
CA THR A 158 14.68 -15.49 -8.38
C THR A 158 15.65 -15.61 -9.56
N SER A 159 16.38 -16.74 -9.65
CA SER A 159 17.54 -16.90 -10.53
C SER A 159 18.55 -15.75 -10.35
N ASN A 160 18.93 -15.51 -9.10
CA ASN A 160 19.93 -14.51 -8.67
C ASN A 160 19.61 -13.06 -9.09
N ALA A 161 18.33 -12.72 -9.24
CA ALA A 161 17.92 -11.36 -9.59
C ALA A 161 16.51 -11.03 -9.10
N ALA A 162 16.16 -9.74 -9.11
CA ALA A 162 14.79 -9.26 -8.98
C ALA A 162 14.10 -9.29 -10.34
N LYS A 163 13.08 -10.13 -10.50
CA LYS A 163 12.42 -10.40 -11.78
C LYS A 163 10.91 -10.56 -11.64
N ARG A 164 10.21 -10.34 -12.74
CA ARG A 164 8.81 -10.79 -12.89
C ARG A 164 8.75 -12.28 -13.13
N ARG A 165 7.74 -12.92 -12.52
CA ARG A 165 7.40 -14.32 -12.74
C ARG A 165 5.89 -14.47 -12.98
N GLN A 166 5.52 -15.62 -13.54
CA GLN A 166 4.13 -15.98 -13.78
C GLN A 166 3.90 -17.43 -13.35
N TYR A 167 2.77 -17.66 -12.70
CA TYR A 167 2.35 -18.97 -12.22
C TYR A 167 0.87 -19.16 -12.50
N ASN A 168 0.42 -20.39 -12.70
CA ASN A 168 -1.00 -20.69 -12.62
C ASN A 168 -1.46 -20.50 -11.16
N LEU A 169 -2.63 -19.92 -10.91
CA LEU A 169 -3.17 -19.77 -9.55
C LEU A 169 -3.33 -21.10 -8.81
N ASN A 170 -3.45 -22.23 -9.57
CA ASN A 170 -3.52 -23.60 -9.03
C ASN A 170 -2.15 -24.28 -8.92
N ASP A 171 -1.04 -23.57 -9.12
CA ASP A 171 0.29 -24.17 -9.05
C ASP A 171 0.57 -24.68 -7.63
N THR A 172 0.95 -25.96 -7.53
CA THR A 172 1.29 -26.60 -6.25
C THR A 172 2.55 -26.06 -5.59
N TYR A 173 3.34 -25.23 -6.30
CA TYR A 173 4.46 -24.49 -5.75
C TYR A 173 3.99 -23.35 -4.84
N ILE A 174 2.79 -22.79 -5.06
CA ILE A 174 2.22 -21.72 -4.25
C ILE A 174 1.58 -22.30 -2.99
N VAL A 175 2.08 -21.94 -1.82
CA VAL A 175 1.51 -22.31 -0.51
C VAL A 175 0.32 -21.42 -0.16
N GLY A 176 0.47 -20.11 -0.38
CA GLY A 176 -0.57 -19.14 -0.07
C GLY A 176 -0.04 -17.71 -0.10
N TYR A 177 -0.87 -16.82 0.40
CA TYR A 177 -0.66 -15.39 0.34
C TYR A 177 -0.81 -14.79 1.74
N ALA A 178 0.02 -13.82 2.10
CA ALA A 178 -0.33 -12.88 3.14
C ALA A 178 -1.02 -11.68 2.48
N ALA A 179 -2.19 -11.33 3.02
CA ALA A 179 -2.99 -10.18 2.63
C ALA A 179 -3.01 -9.15 3.78
N PRO A 180 -1.91 -8.39 4.00
CA PRO A 180 -1.86 -7.41 5.08
C PRO A 180 -2.93 -6.34 4.88
N ASP A 181 -3.49 -5.87 5.98
CA ASP A 181 -4.41 -4.75 5.96
C ASP A 181 -3.61 -3.43 5.91
N TYR A 182 -3.29 -3.04 4.68
CA TYR A 182 -2.58 -1.78 4.43
C TYR A 182 -3.44 -0.53 4.69
N GLY A 183 -4.75 -0.67 4.92
CA GLY A 183 -5.64 0.42 5.33
C GLY A 183 -5.58 0.71 6.82
N LYS A 184 -4.92 -0.16 7.61
CA LYS A 184 -4.56 0.09 9.00
C LYS A 184 -3.34 1.02 9.14
N GLU A 185 -3.12 1.95 8.22
CA GLU A 185 -2.29 3.10 8.53
C GLU A 185 -3.00 3.85 9.67
N ASN A 186 -2.61 3.48 10.87
CA ASN A 186 -3.19 3.96 12.09
C ASN A 186 -2.87 5.45 12.17
N ILE A 187 -3.89 6.30 12.11
CA ILE A 187 -3.77 7.74 12.38
C ILE A 187 -2.99 7.94 13.70
N ASP A 188 -3.13 6.99 14.65
CA ASP A 188 -2.41 6.97 15.93
C ASP A 188 -0.88 6.75 15.80
N SER A 189 -0.39 6.23 14.67
CA SER A 189 1.05 6.03 14.43
C SER A 189 1.68 7.15 13.60
N MET A 190 0.89 8.06 13.06
CA MET A 190 1.39 9.20 12.28
C MET A 190 2.03 10.23 13.20
N THR A 191 3.24 10.66 12.86
CA THR A 191 3.84 11.82 13.50
C THR A 191 3.03 13.08 13.18
N LYS A 192 3.11 14.08 14.05
CA LYS A 192 2.49 15.40 13.80
C LYS A 192 2.89 16.01 12.45
N ALA A 193 4.07 15.67 11.92
CA ALA A 193 4.55 16.13 10.62
C ALA A 193 3.85 15.43 9.46
N GLU A 194 3.68 14.10 9.54
CA GLU A 194 2.96 13.29 8.55
C GLU A 194 1.47 13.62 8.53
N LEU A 195 0.85 13.80 9.71
CA LEU A 195 -0.53 14.26 9.80
C LEU A 195 -0.72 15.65 9.17
N LYS A 196 0.21 16.59 9.41
CA LYS A 196 0.18 17.89 8.75
C LYS A 196 0.38 17.80 7.24
N GLN A 197 1.20 16.87 6.77
CA GLN A 197 1.42 16.64 5.34
C GLN A 197 0.16 16.07 4.68
N LEU A 198 -0.44 15.04 5.27
CA LEU A 198 -1.70 14.46 4.82
C LEU A 198 -2.83 15.50 4.78
N ILE A 199 -2.95 16.31 5.84
CA ILE A 199 -3.90 17.41 5.88
C ILE A 199 -3.66 18.38 4.72
N ARG A 200 -2.41 18.73 4.39
CA ARG A 200 -2.09 19.61 3.27
C ARG A 200 -2.43 19.00 1.91
N GLU A 201 -2.20 17.71 1.72
CA GLU A 201 -2.47 17.00 0.48
C GLU A 201 -3.98 16.89 0.25
N VAL A 202 -4.73 16.52 1.27
CA VAL A 202 -6.20 16.50 1.26
C VAL A 202 -6.76 17.91 1.01
N ILE A 203 -6.11 18.94 1.54
CA ILE A 203 -6.44 20.36 1.36
C ILE A 203 -6.18 20.83 -0.09
N ALA A 204 -5.27 20.23 -0.83
CA ALA A 204 -4.89 20.68 -2.16
C ALA A 204 -5.84 20.21 -3.30
N GLU A 205 -6.69 19.20 -3.07
CA GLU A 205 -7.43 18.52 -4.14
C GLU A 205 -8.79 19.12 -4.49
N ASP A 206 -9.52 19.80 -3.57
CA ASP A 206 -10.82 20.37 -3.87
C ASP A 206 -11.18 21.50 -2.88
N ASN A 207 -11.38 22.73 -3.36
CA ASN A 207 -11.48 23.89 -2.48
C ASN A 207 -12.73 24.76 -2.70
N PRO A 208 -13.96 24.20 -2.59
CA PRO A 208 -15.13 25.04 -2.58
C PRO A 208 -15.19 25.89 -1.29
N THR A 209 -15.77 27.09 -1.40
CA THR A 209 -16.12 27.90 -0.24
C THR A 209 -17.57 27.60 0.13
N TYR A 210 -17.83 27.24 1.37
CA TYR A 210 -19.16 27.12 1.92
C TYR A 210 -19.61 28.45 2.49
N ALA A 211 -20.57 29.09 1.88
CA ALA A 211 -21.12 30.36 2.34
C ALA A 211 -22.03 30.14 3.55
N ASP A 212 -22.72 29.00 3.62
CA ASP A 212 -23.69 28.69 4.65
C ASP A 212 -23.58 27.20 5.05
N LEU A 213 -24.10 26.87 6.25
CA LEU A 213 -24.11 25.48 6.77
C LEU A 213 -24.85 24.51 5.83
N LYS A 214 -25.92 24.97 5.13
CA LYS A 214 -26.63 24.15 4.15
C LYS A 214 -25.78 23.73 2.94
N ASP A 215 -24.73 24.49 2.65
CA ASP A 215 -23.83 24.24 1.51
C ASP A 215 -22.78 23.17 1.85
N VAL A 216 -22.63 22.83 3.14
CA VAL A 216 -21.72 21.78 3.63
C VAL A 216 -22.30 20.41 3.27
N PRO A 217 -21.46 19.44 2.81
CA PRO A 217 -21.92 18.08 2.59
C PRO A 217 -22.64 17.48 3.81
N ALA A 218 -23.73 16.75 3.58
CA ALA A 218 -24.63 16.27 4.64
C ALA A 218 -23.87 15.48 5.76
N TYR A 219 -22.83 14.74 5.40
CA TYR A 219 -22.02 13.98 6.34
C TYR A 219 -21.13 14.82 7.26
N TRP A 220 -21.04 16.13 7.04
CA TRP A 220 -20.28 17.08 7.87
C TRP A 220 -21.15 18.16 8.52
N GLN A 221 -22.43 18.25 8.18
CA GLN A 221 -23.29 19.32 8.68
C GLN A 221 -23.43 19.32 10.20
N GLU A 222 -23.51 18.13 10.83
CA GLU A 222 -23.62 18.02 12.29
C GLU A 222 -22.36 18.56 12.98
N GLN A 223 -21.16 18.16 12.52
CA GLN A 223 -19.89 18.63 13.06
C GLN A 223 -19.68 20.13 12.79
N ALA A 224 -20.01 20.59 11.58
CA ALA A 224 -19.92 22.01 11.24
C ALA A 224 -20.84 22.85 12.13
N LYS A 225 -22.05 22.37 12.39
CA LYS A 225 -23.00 23.01 13.31
C LYS A 225 -22.46 23.06 14.74
N ALA A 226 -21.91 21.97 15.25
CA ALA A 226 -21.33 21.93 16.57
C ALA A 226 -20.16 22.93 16.73
N LEU A 227 -19.35 23.11 15.68
CA LEU A 227 -18.24 24.08 15.66
C LEU A 227 -18.75 25.53 15.61
N LEU A 228 -19.83 25.80 14.89
CA LEU A 228 -20.53 27.10 14.89
C LEU A 228 -21.09 27.40 16.29
N ASP A 229 -21.84 26.46 16.86
CA ASP A 229 -22.48 26.60 18.17
C ASP A 229 -21.45 26.81 19.30
N ALA A 230 -20.25 26.19 19.15
CA ALA A 230 -19.12 26.38 20.05
C ALA A 230 -18.32 27.69 19.81
N GLY A 231 -18.67 28.46 18.76
CA GLY A 231 -17.90 29.65 18.36
C GLY A 231 -16.49 29.37 17.86
N ALA A 232 -16.17 28.11 17.52
CA ALA A 232 -14.88 27.69 17.02
C ALA A 232 -14.66 28.13 15.55
N VAL A 233 -15.73 28.35 14.82
CA VAL A 233 -15.75 28.89 13.46
C VAL A 233 -16.86 29.93 13.35
N ASN A 234 -16.65 30.95 12.51
CA ASN A 234 -17.66 31.94 12.16
C ASN A 234 -17.38 32.49 10.75
N GLY A 235 -18.43 32.88 10.05
CA GLY A 235 -18.32 33.42 8.70
C GLY A 235 -18.04 34.94 8.63
N GLY A 236 -17.92 35.59 9.76
CA GLY A 236 -17.75 37.04 9.84
C GLY A 236 -19.06 37.86 9.90
N THR A 237 -20.21 37.21 9.67
CA THR A 237 -21.53 37.83 9.92
C THR A 237 -21.96 37.57 11.37
N PRO A 238 -22.43 38.59 12.11
CA PRO A 238 -22.92 38.37 13.46
C PRO A 238 -24.02 37.29 13.51
N ALA A 239 -24.02 36.44 14.52
CA ALA A 239 -24.93 35.29 14.65
C ALA A 239 -26.41 35.66 14.79
N ASP A 240 -26.70 36.89 15.23
CA ASP A 240 -28.06 37.47 15.26
C ASP A 240 -28.55 37.84 13.86
N VAL A 241 -27.68 37.97 12.87
CA VAL A 241 -28.00 38.26 11.47
C VAL A 241 -28.02 36.99 10.62
N ASN A 242 -27.04 36.16 10.72
CA ASN A 242 -26.97 34.87 10.05
C ASN A 242 -26.22 33.83 10.91
N PRO A 243 -26.96 33.02 11.71
CA PRO A 243 -26.34 32.03 12.59
C PRO A 243 -25.72 30.81 11.86
N THR A 244 -25.94 30.70 10.58
CA THR A 244 -25.40 29.59 9.76
C THR A 244 -24.29 30.02 8.79
N ASP A 245 -23.91 31.31 8.86
CA ASP A 245 -22.83 31.84 8.02
C ASP A 245 -21.48 31.18 8.38
N LEU A 246 -20.94 30.41 7.45
CA LEU A 246 -19.62 29.77 7.58
C LEU A 246 -18.55 30.56 6.87
N ASN A 247 -18.81 31.03 5.65
CA ASN A 247 -17.84 31.66 4.76
C ASN A 247 -16.44 31.03 4.85
N LEU A 248 -16.41 29.72 5.01
CA LEU A 248 -15.20 28.93 5.19
C LEU A 248 -14.91 28.14 3.92
N ARG A 249 -13.63 28.12 3.55
CA ARG A 249 -13.18 27.18 2.52
C ARG A 249 -13.34 25.76 3.04
N HIS A 250 -13.68 24.86 2.13
CA HIS A 250 -13.78 23.42 2.40
C HIS A 250 -12.59 22.89 3.21
N GLU A 251 -11.39 23.29 2.86
CA GLU A 251 -10.12 22.94 3.54
C GLU A 251 -10.10 23.35 5.00
N THR A 252 -10.49 24.58 5.28
CA THR A 252 -10.48 25.11 6.66
C THR A 252 -11.49 24.34 7.51
N LEU A 253 -12.70 24.13 7.01
CA LEU A 253 -13.74 23.39 7.71
C LEU A 253 -13.30 21.93 7.95
N LYS A 254 -12.79 21.26 6.94
CA LYS A 254 -12.29 19.88 7.02
C LYS A 254 -11.15 19.74 8.02
N ALA A 255 -10.20 20.66 8.02
CA ALA A 255 -9.08 20.66 8.98
C ALA A 255 -9.56 20.84 10.43
N VAL A 256 -10.54 21.70 10.67
CA VAL A 256 -11.09 21.95 12.01
C VAL A 256 -11.92 20.75 12.48
N ILE A 257 -12.73 20.14 11.61
CA ILE A 257 -13.49 18.93 11.93
C ILE A 257 -12.54 17.77 12.29
N ILE A 258 -11.51 17.53 11.49
CA ILE A 258 -10.51 16.46 11.76
C ILE A 258 -9.79 16.73 13.09
N ALA A 259 -9.40 17.98 13.35
CA ALA A 259 -8.75 18.35 14.61
C ALA A 259 -9.65 18.16 15.82
N SER A 260 -10.94 18.45 15.70
CA SER A 260 -11.94 18.24 16.75
C SER A 260 -12.14 16.75 17.04
N LEU A 261 -12.36 15.93 16.01
CA LEU A 261 -12.52 14.48 16.15
C LEU A 261 -11.29 13.82 16.75
N TYR A 262 -10.08 14.29 16.39
CA TYR A 262 -8.83 13.80 16.99
C TYR A 262 -8.71 14.17 18.47
N HIS A 263 -9.13 15.38 18.84
CA HIS A 263 -9.13 15.84 20.23
C HIS A 263 -10.07 15.01 21.10
N ASP A 264 -11.29 14.78 20.62
CA ASP A 264 -12.31 14.01 21.32
C ASP A 264 -11.89 12.55 21.50
N ALA A 265 -11.26 11.94 20.48
CA ALA A 265 -10.75 10.57 20.54
C ALA A 265 -9.57 10.37 21.54
N ASN A 266 -8.83 11.43 21.86
CA ASN A 266 -7.64 11.37 22.73
C ASN A 266 -7.82 12.07 24.09
N THR A 267 -9.03 12.57 24.40
CA THR A 267 -9.33 13.16 25.70
C THR A 267 -9.90 12.05 26.58
N PRO A 268 -9.23 11.66 27.71
CA PRO A 268 -9.79 10.66 28.61
C PRO A 268 -11.10 11.18 29.20
N GLU A 269 -12.14 10.34 29.18
CA GLU A 269 -13.38 10.60 29.89
C GLU A 269 -13.04 10.90 31.38
N LYS A 270 -13.55 12.04 31.86
CA LYS A 270 -13.37 12.48 33.25
C LYS A 270 -14.30 11.73 34.18
#